data_b25b2de41842d803bc75c4f7dc652442
#
_entry.id   b25b2de41842d803bc75c4f7dc652442
#
_cell.length_a   1.000
_cell.length_b   1.000
_cell.length_c   1.000
_cell.angle_alpha   90.00
_cell.angle_beta   90.00
_cell.angle_gamma   90.00
#
_symmetry.space_group_name_H-M   'P 1'
#
loop_
_entity.id
_entity.type
_entity.pdbx_description
1 polymer ?
#
loop_
_entity_poly.entity_id
_entity_poly.type
_entity_poly.pdbx_seq_one_letter_code
_entity_poly.pdbx_strand_id
1 'polypeptide(L)'
;MHECFASLEESGSNRDLVEDIIFSQWSDLNRLNFQGFYTAILERNDEIVTVATIRVHGEKVAEIPLIATLFKHRKLGMCRALMNQLEKKLVELGVQRLVLPALPDAMNTWTGSFGFSVMSKAERQDFVDNTFLNFNGTIMCQKPLLLQSQKEDDVDGNNIPPASEAFLPEEEIELSGLFYLQQQGGFFSDFDEVKGDI
;
A
#
# COMPACT_ATOMS: atom_id res chain seq x y z
N MET A 1 -5.55 11.22 -8.45
CA MET A 1 -4.42 11.51 -7.54
C MET A 1 -4.27 13.00 -7.28
N HIS A 2 -4.18 13.87 -8.28
CA HIS A 2 -3.99 15.33 -8.09
C HIS A 2 -5.02 16.00 -7.18
N GLU A 3 -6.27 15.57 -7.18
CA GLU A 3 -7.29 16.09 -6.24
C GLU A 3 -6.97 15.81 -4.76
N CYS A 4 -6.12 14.82 -4.48
CA CYS A 4 -5.81 14.38 -3.12
C CYS A 4 -4.42 14.81 -2.66
N PHE A 5 -3.52 15.12 -3.58
CA PHE A 5 -2.18 15.62 -3.31
C PHE A 5 -2.09 17.04 -3.85
N ALA A 6 -1.83 18.01 -2.99
CA ALA A 6 -1.34 19.31 -3.44
C ALA A 6 -0.11 19.06 -4.30
N SER A 7 0.07 19.84 -5.37
CA SER A 7 1.17 19.65 -6.32
C SER A 7 2.48 19.39 -5.59
N LEU A 8 2.97 18.15 -5.68
CA LEU A 8 4.29 17.76 -5.21
C LEU A 8 5.29 18.21 -6.27
N GLU A 9 5.46 19.53 -6.40
CA GLU A 9 6.45 20.11 -7.29
C GLU A 9 7.82 20.06 -6.62
N GLU A 10 8.83 19.60 -7.35
CA GLU A 10 10.20 19.74 -6.91
C GLU A 10 10.58 21.23 -6.96
N SER A 11 11.03 21.79 -5.84
CA SER A 11 11.48 23.18 -5.77
C SER A 11 12.56 23.44 -6.81
N GLY A 12 12.22 24.19 -7.87
CA GLY A 12 13.13 24.57 -8.95
C GLY A 12 13.06 23.74 -10.23
N SER A 13 12.24 22.70 -10.29
CA SER A 13 11.88 21.99 -11.51
C SER A 13 10.35 22.06 -11.71
N ASN A 14 9.93 22.20 -12.96
CA ASN A 14 8.52 22.21 -13.33
C ASN A 14 7.98 20.75 -13.48
N ARG A 15 8.49 19.80 -12.66
CA ARG A 15 8.14 18.37 -12.72
C ARG A 15 7.05 18.05 -11.72
N ASP A 16 6.03 17.36 -12.20
CA ASP A 16 4.99 16.79 -11.37
C ASP A 16 5.41 15.39 -10.87
N LEU A 17 5.80 15.30 -9.60
CA LEU A 17 6.26 14.05 -9.00
C LEU A 17 5.15 12.99 -8.96
N VAL A 18 3.87 13.38 -8.89
CA VAL A 18 2.75 12.44 -8.91
C VAL A 18 2.67 11.75 -10.28
N GLU A 19 2.79 12.53 -11.36
CA GLU A 19 2.82 11.99 -12.72
C GLU A 19 4.04 11.10 -12.93
N ASP A 20 5.23 11.58 -12.54
CA ASP A 20 6.47 10.83 -12.68
C ASP A 20 6.41 9.44 -12.02
N ILE A 21 5.80 9.34 -10.83
CA ILE A 21 5.65 8.09 -10.10
C ILE A 21 4.59 7.21 -10.78
N ILE A 22 3.41 7.75 -11.12
CA ILE A 22 2.33 6.99 -11.77
C ILE A 22 2.80 6.42 -13.11
N PHE A 23 3.53 7.22 -13.89
CA PHE A 23 4.03 6.82 -15.21
C PHE A 23 5.39 6.14 -15.16
N SER A 24 5.92 5.84 -13.98
CA SER A 24 7.19 5.14 -13.80
C SER A 24 8.35 5.79 -14.58
N GLN A 25 8.39 7.13 -14.59
CA GLN A 25 9.30 7.92 -15.43
C GLN A 25 10.76 7.74 -15.01
N TRP A 26 11.63 7.66 -16.01
CA TRP A 26 13.07 7.71 -15.78
C TRP A 26 13.52 9.12 -15.41
N SER A 27 14.52 9.23 -14.54
CA SER A 27 15.13 10.50 -14.16
C SER A 27 16.64 10.42 -14.21
N ASP A 28 17.28 11.46 -14.76
CA ASP A 28 18.73 11.63 -14.75
C ASP A 28 19.30 11.81 -13.33
N LEU A 29 18.44 12.14 -12.37
CA LEU A 29 18.82 12.30 -10.98
C LEU A 29 18.72 10.94 -10.27
N ASN A 30 19.85 10.29 -10.02
CA ASN A 30 19.90 8.96 -9.38
C ASN A 30 19.08 8.84 -8.09
N ARG A 31 18.88 9.94 -7.36
CA ARG A 31 18.07 9.97 -6.13
C ARG A 31 16.56 10.02 -6.37
N LEU A 32 16.11 10.29 -7.60
CA LEU A 32 14.72 10.49 -7.99
C LEU A 32 14.37 9.59 -9.19
N ASN A 33 14.83 8.36 -9.19
CA ASN A 33 14.42 7.40 -10.21
C ASN A 33 13.07 6.81 -9.84
N PHE A 34 12.08 7.04 -10.70
CA PHE A 34 10.71 6.57 -10.53
C PHE A 34 10.42 5.28 -11.31
N GLN A 35 11.42 4.66 -11.91
CA GLN A 35 11.23 3.38 -12.60
C GLN A 35 10.83 2.25 -11.65
N GLY A 36 10.05 1.30 -12.17
CA GLY A 36 9.63 0.12 -11.43
C GLY A 36 8.40 0.33 -10.53
N PHE A 37 7.75 1.51 -10.61
CA PHE A 37 6.46 1.69 -9.96
C PHE A 37 5.32 1.08 -10.76
N TYR A 38 4.41 0.45 -10.05
CA TYR A 38 3.10 0.01 -10.50
C TYR A 38 2.04 0.92 -9.91
N THR A 39 0.92 1.05 -10.60
CA THR A 39 -0.26 1.75 -10.10
C THR A 39 -1.34 0.73 -9.79
N ALA A 40 -1.75 0.66 -8.53
CA ALA A 40 -2.86 -0.16 -8.06
C ALA A 40 -4.13 0.70 -8.00
N ILE A 41 -5.21 0.21 -8.57
CA ILE A 41 -6.47 0.94 -8.71
C ILE A 41 -7.60 0.10 -8.12
N LEU A 42 -8.41 0.71 -7.27
CA LEU A 42 -9.71 0.18 -6.85
C LEU A 42 -10.80 0.97 -7.56
N GLU A 43 -11.60 0.27 -8.34
CA GLU A 43 -12.74 0.80 -9.07
C GLU A 43 -14.04 0.34 -8.42
N ARG A 44 -15.06 1.20 -8.39
CA ARG A 44 -16.39 0.89 -7.92
C ARG A 44 -17.41 1.60 -8.82
N ASN A 45 -18.35 0.83 -9.42
CA ASN A 45 -19.37 1.35 -10.32
C ASN A 45 -18.75 2.19 -11.47
N ASP A 46 -17.76 1.66 -12.16
CA ASP A 46 -17.03 2.30 -13.25
C ASP A 46 -16.32 3.62 -12.86
N GLU A 47 -16.11 3.84 -11.56
CA GLU A 47 -15.38 5.00 -11.05
C GLU A 47 -14.15 4.56 -10.26
N ILE A 48 -12.98 5.12 -10.58
CA ILE A 48 -11.75 4.93 -9.81
C ILE A 48 -11.90 5.64 -8.47
N VAL A 49 -12.00 4.87 -7.38
CA VAL A 49 -12.26 5.41 -6.04
C VAL A 49 -11.02 5.51 -5.17
N THR A 50 -10.04 4.61 -5.36
CA THR A 50 -8.77 4.63 -4.62
C THR A 50 -7.63 4.21 -5.55
N VAL A 51 -6.50 4.89 -5.42
CA VAL A 51 -5.30 4.62 -6.21
C VAL A 51 -4.10 4.58 -5.26
N ALA A 52 -3.20 3.63 -5.45
CA ALA A 52 -1.90 3.57 -4.78
C ALA A 52 -0.80 3.34 -5.80
N THR A 53 0.38 3.88 -5.56
CA THR A 53 1.59 3.54 -6.30
C THR A 53 2.45 2.61 -5.47
N ILE A 54 3.02 1.58 -6.08
CA ILE A 54 3.82 0.57 -5.38
C ILE A 54 5.06 0.21 -6.17
N ARG A 55 6.19 0.06 -5.47
CA ARG A 55 7.43 -0.48 -6.03
C ARG A 55 7.92 -1.63 -5.17
N VAL A 56 8.26 -2.75 -5.82
CA VAL A 56 8.74 -3.95 -5.16
C VAL A 56 10.26 -4.04 -5.31
N HIS A 57 10.96 -4.16 -4.20
CA HIS A 57 12.42 -4.33 -4.13
C HIS A 57 12.77 -5.78 -3.78
N GLY A 58 12.41 -6.71 -4.64
CA GLY A 58 12.53 -8.15 -4.40
C GLY A 58 11.65 -8.62 -3.25
N GLU A 59 12.01 -9.74 -2.62
CA GLU A 59 11.25 -10.32 -1.51
C GLU A 59 11.42 -9.55 -0.20
N LYS A 60 12.42 -8.70 -0.09
CA LYS A 60 12.76 -8.02 1.16
C LYS A 60 11.75 -6.96 1.57
N VAL A 61 11.35 -6.12 0.60
CA VAL A 61 10.51 -4.97 0.89
C VAL A 61 9.77 -4.43 -0.34
N ALA A 62 8.57 -3.90 -0.12
CA ALA A 62 7.87 -3.05 -1.08
C ALA A 62 7.57 -1.68 -0.45
N GLU A 63 7.46 -0.64 -1.27
CA GLU A 63 7.10 0.70 -0.83
C GLU A 63 5.80 1.18 -1.50
N ILE A 64 4.99 1.93 -0.74
CA ILE A 64 3.79 2.64 -1.23
C ILE A 64 3.98 4.14 -0.95
N PRO A 65 4.60 4.90 -1.87
CA PRO A 65 4.86 6.32 -1.63
C PRO A 65 3.59 7.18 -1.69
N LEU A 66 2.62 6.82 -2.53
CA LEU A 66 1.39 7.57 -2.70
C LEU A 66 0.19 6.64 -2.59
N ILE A 67 -0.80 7.04 -1.79
CA ILE A 67 -2.12 6.41 -1.73
C ILE A 67 -3.19 7.48 -1.57
N ALA A 68 -4.23 7.43 -2.37
CA ALA A 68 -5.30 8.42 -2.39
C ALA A 68 -6.66 7.77 -2.57
N THR A 69 -7.64 8.22 -1.79
CA THR A 69 -9.06 7.89 -1.95
C THR A 69 -9.83 9.17 -2.21
N LEU A 70 -10.70 9.17 -3.22
CA LEU A 70 -11.58 10.29 -3.53
C LEU A 70 -12.34 10.75 -2.29
N PHE A 71 -12.47 12.06 -2.10
CA PHE A 71 -13.06 12.65 -0.90
C PHE A 71 -14.43 12.06 -0.55
N LYS A 72 -15.30 11.87 -1.54
CA LYS A 72 -16.65 11.31 -1.37
C LYS A 72 -16.67 9.83 -0.96
N HIS A 73 -15.56 9.12 -1.13
CA HIS A 73 -15.41 7.69 -0.79
C HIS A 73 -14.53 7.45 0.44
N ARG A 74 -14.07 8.53 1.10
CA ARG A 74 -13.30 8.42 2.35
C ARG A 74 -14.16 7.91 3.48
N LYS A 75 -13.56 7.21 4.43
CA LYS A 75 -14.21 6.57 5.60
C LYS A 75 -15.24 5.50 5.25
N LEU A 76 -15.26 5.04 4.00
CA LEU A 76 -16.11 3.96 3.52
C LEU A 76 -15.33 2.65 3.31
N GLY A 77 -14.17 2.48 3.93
CA GLY A 77 -13.38 1.25 3.83
C GLY A 77 -12.56 1.09 2.53
N MET A 78 -12.71 1.96 1.52
CA MET A 78 -12.08 1.79 0.20
C MET A 78 -10.55 1.67 0.26
N CYS A 79 -9.89 2.52 1.06
CA CYS A 79 -8.44 2.42 1.25
C CYS A 79 -8.04 1.09 1.91
N ARG A 80 -8.82 0.62 2.89
CA ARG A 80 -8.57 -0.67 3.55
C ARG A 80 -8.71 -1.83 2.57
N ALA A 81 -9.72 -1.80 1.73
CA ALA A 81 -9.93 -2.81 0.71
C ALA A 81 -8.75 -2.90 -0.27
N LEU A 82 -8.27 -1.76 -0.80
CA LEU A 82 -7.11 -1.72 -1.67
C LEU A 82 -5.86 -2.25 -0.94
N MET A 83 -5.62 -1.80 0.31
CA MET A 83 -4.46 -2.24 1.09
C MET A 83 -4.49 -3.74 1.37
N ASN A 84 -5.65 -4.31 1.73
CA ASN A 84 -5.78 -5.75 1.97
C ASN A 84 -5.42 -6.56 0.71
N GLN A 85 -5.89 -6.15 -0.47
CA GLN A 85 -5.56 -6.82 -1.72
C GLN A 85 -4.07 -6.67 -2.07
N LEU A 86 -3.49 -5.49 -1.86
CA LEU A 86 -2.05 -5.26 -2.05
C LEU A 86 -1.21 -6.13 -1.12
N GLU A 87 -1.54 -6.15 0.17
CA GLU A 87 -0.82 -6.97 1.16
C GLU A 87 -0.91 -8.45 0.82
N LYS A 88 -2.10 -8.95 0.45
CA LYS A 88 -2.27 -10.33 0.00
C LYS A 88 -1.38 -10.64 -1.20
N LYS A 89 -1.40 -9.78 -2.23
CA LYS A 89 -0.57 -9.98 -3.43
C LYS A 89 0.92 -9.92 -3.13
N LEU A 90 1.35 -9.03 -2.26
CA LEU A 90 2.75 -8.94 -1.84
C LEU A 90 3.22 -10.17 -1.07
N VAL A 91 2.36 -10.73 -0.20
CA VAL A 91 2.63 -11.99 0.50
C VAL A 91 2.79 -13.15 -0.50
N GLU A 92 1.91 -13.24 -1.50
CA GLU A 92 2.03 -14.24 -2.59
C GLU A 92 3.35 -14.10 -3.37
N LEU A 93 3.86 -12.88 -3.52
CA LEU A 93 5.16 -12.59 -4.13
C LEU A 93 6.36 -12.80 -3.20
N GLY A 94 6.13 -13.26 -1.97
CA GLY A 94 7.18 -13.48 -0.96
C GLY A 94 7.71 -12.21 -0.30
N VAL A 95 7.06 -11.06 -0.48
CA VAL A 95 7.51 -9.80 0.12
C VAL A 95 7.32 -9.83 1.63
N GLN A 96 8.40 -9.54 2.37
CA GLN A 96 8.43 -9.67 3.83
C GLN A 96 8.00 -8.40 4.56
N ARG A 97 8.11 -7.24 3.92
CA ARG A 97 7.86 -5.95 4.58
C ARG A 97 7.29 -4.91 3.62
N LEU A 98 6.37 -4.11 4.13
CA LEU A 98 5.78 -2.98 3.43
C LEU A 98 6.20 -1.68 4.12
N VAL A 99 6.59 -0.66 3.35
CA VAL A 99 6.98 0.66 3.87
C VAL A 99 6.19 1.77 3.17
N LEU A 100 5.96 2.86 3.88
CA LEU A 100 5.31 4.06 3.33
C LEU A 100 5.74 5.32 4.08
N PRO A 101 5.84 6.48 3.39
CA PRO A 101 6.03 7.78 4.02
C PRO A 101 4.68 8.34 4.48
N ALA A 102 4.45 8.40 5.79
CA ALA A 102 3.21 8.91 6.37
C ALA A 102 3.33 10.40 6.73
N LEU A 103 2.30 11.18 6.40
CA LEU A 103 2.15 12.53 6.95
C LEU A 103 1.81 12.44 8.45
N PRO A 104 2.25 13.40 9.28
CA PRO A 104 1.95 13.41 10.71
C PRO A 104 0.44 13.28 11.02
N ASP A 105 -0.40 13.96 10.25
CA ASP A 105 -1.87 13.92 10.42
C ASP A 105 -2.48 12.55 10.07
N ALA A 106 -1.82 11.75 9.23
CA ALA A 106 -2.26 10.41 8.87
C ALA A 106 -1.63 9.31 9.75
N MET A 107 -0.70 9.67 10.65
CA MET A 107 0.06 8.71 11.46
C MET A 107 -0.85 7.76 12.25
N ASN A 108 -1.84 8.32 12.96
CA ASN A 108 -2.78 7.52 13.76
C ASN A 108 -3.59 6.54 12.89
N THR A 109 -3.89 6.91 11.65
CA THR A 109 -4.58 6.02 10.71
C THR A 109 -3.68 4.83 10.36
N TRP A 110 -2.42 5.08 10.01
CA TRP A 110 -1.49 4.04 9.61
C TRP A 110 -1.11 3.12 10.77
N THR A 111 -0.82 3.68 11.94
CA THR A 111 -0.40 2.87 13.10
C THR A 111 -1.58 2.19 13.80
N GLY A 112 -2.70 2.90 13.99
CA GLY A 112 -3.85 2.38 14.73
C GLY A 112 -4.77 1.49 13.87
N SER A 113 -4.95 1.82 12.58
CA SER A 113 -5.93 1.11 11.75
C SER A 113 -5.33 0.13 10.75
N PHE A 114 -4.10 0.35 10.29
CA PHE A 114 -3.45 -0.49 9.27
C PHE A 114 -2.30 -1.34 9.80
N GLY A 115 -1.96 -1.23 11.09
CA GLY A 115 -0.94 -2.05 11.75
C GLY A 115 0.50 -1.70 11.36
N PHE A 116 0.75 -0.47 10.87
CA PHE A 116 2.10 0.02 10.66
C PHE A 116 2.73 0.48 11.96
N SER A 117 4.05 0.53 11.99
CA SER A 117 4.85 1.15 13.04
C SER A 117 5.83 2.16 12.44
N VAL A 118 6.26 3.14 13.24
CA VAL A 118 7.31 4.07 12.82
C VAL A 118 8.62 3.30 12.67
N MET A 119 9.28 3.46 11.53
CA MET A 119 10.56 2.82 11.27
C MET A 119 11.67 3.47 12.09
N SER A 120 12.35 2.69 12.92
CA SER A 120 13.51 3.12 13.70
C SER A 120 14.74 3.35 12.83
N LYS A 121 15.77 4.01 13.38
CA LYS A 121 17.04 4.21 12.67
C LYS A 121 17.75 2.88 12.39
N ALA A 122 17.68 1.91 13.31
CA ALA A 122 18.29 0.60 13.13
C ALA A 122 17.62 -0.16 11.99
N GLU A 123 16.28 -0.20 11.96
CA GLU A 123 15.52 -0.85 10.90
C GLU A 123 15.73 -0.18 9.53
N ARG A 124 15.97 1.13 9.50
CA ARG A 124 16.30 1.85 8.27
C ARG A 124 17.67 1.43 7.70
N GLN A 125 18.61 1.04 8.54
CA GLN A 125 19.91 0.53 8.11
C GLN A 125 19.81 -0.80 7.37
N ASP A 126 18.81 -1.62 7.69
CA ASP A 126 18.55 -2.88 6.98
C ASP A 126 18.21 -2.66 5.49
N PHE A 127 17.82 -1.45 5.13
CA PHE A 127 17.41 -1.06 3.78
C PHE A 127 18.31 0.00 3.15
N VAL A 128 19.57 0.09 3.57
CA VAL A 128 20.53 1.10 3.07
C VAL A 128 20.71 1.03 1.55
N ASP A 129 20.58 -0.16 0.97
CA ASP A 129 20.69 -0.40 -0.48
C ASP A 129 19.40 -0.11 -1.24
N ASN A 130 18.30 0.18 -0.52
CA ASN A 130 17.01 0.49 -1.10
C ASN A 130 16.74 1.99 -1.04
N THR A 131 16.59 2.63 -2.19
CA THR A 131 16.22 4.05 -2.24
C THR A 131 14.71 4.18 -2.20
N PHE A 132 14.15 4.47 -1.02
CA PHE A 132 12.73 4.76 -0.87
C PHE A 132 12.42 6.23 -1.18
N LEU A 133 11.26 6.46 -1.80
CA LEU A 133 10.75 7.81 -1.95
C LEU A 133 10.31 8.35 -0.58
N ASN A 134 10.88 9.48 -0.22
CA ASN A 134 10.56 10.17 1.03
C ASN A 134 10.27 11.64 0.72
N PHE A 135 9.13 12.12 1.17
CA PHE A 135 8.71 13.50 0.97
C PHE A 135 8.98 14.34 2.22
N ASN A 136 9.20 15.64 2.01
CA ASN A 136 9.44 16.56 3.12
C ASN A 136 8.26 16.54 4.09
N GLY A 137 8.56 16.45 5.39
CA GLY A 137 7.55 16.41 6.45
C GLY A 137 6.88 15.06 6.67
N THR A 138 7.30 14.00 5.96
CA THR A 138 6.79 12.64 6.19
C THR A 138 7.68 11.84 7.13
N ILE A 139 7.07 10.85 7.75
CA ILE A 139 7.73 9.89 8.65
C ILE A 139 7.61 8.51 8.02
N MET A 140 8.74 7.82 7.85
CA MET A 140 8.72 6.47 7.29
C MET A 140 8.11 5.49 8.28
N CYS A 141 7.08 4.79 7.83
CA CYS A 141 6.41 3.72 8.54
C CYS A 141 6.64 2.38 7.85
N GLN A 142 6.54 1.31 8.60
CA GLN A 142 6.70 -0.05 8.11
C GLN A 142 5.68 -1.00 8.71
N LYS A 143 5.41 -2.10 7.98
CA LYS A 143 4.57 -3.20 8.42
C LYS A 143 5.21 -4.51 7.98
N PRO A 144 5.51 -5.47 8.88
CA PRO A 144 5.87 -6.82 8.49
C PRO A 144 4.69 -7.50 7.79
N LEU A 145 4.95 -8.16 6.66
CA LEU A 145 3.99 -9.00 5.96
C LEU A 145 4.27 -10.44 6.37
N LEU A 146 3.33 -11.05 7.08
CA LEU A 146 3.47 -12.44 7.51
C LEU A 146 3.13 -13.34 6.33
N LEU A 147 4.10 -14.15 5.90
CA LEU A 147 3.83 -15.31 5.06
C LEU A 147 2.88 -16.21 5.86
N GLN A 148 1.73 -16.55 5.28
CA GLN A 148 0.84 -17.56 5.84
C GLN A 148 1.48 -18.95 5.66
N SER A 149 2.53 -19.22 6.44
CA SER A 149 3.08 -20.55 6.57
C SER A 149 2.72 -21.07 7.95
N GLN A 150 1.87 -22.12 7.96
CA GLN A 150 1.57 -23.03 9.07
C GLN A 150 0.68 -22.46 10.20
N LYS A 151 -0.64 -22.53 9.97
CA LYS A 151 -1.57 -22.96 10.99
C LYS A 151 -2.04 -24.37 10.61
N GLU A 152 -1.16 -25.33 10.83
CA GLU A 152 -1.56 -26.73 11.04
C GLU A 152 -0.97 -27.15 12.39
N ASP A 153 -1.90 -27.61 13.24
CA ASP A 153 -1.70 -28.45 14.40
C ASP A 153 -0.91 -27.93 15.61
N ASP A 154 -1.64 -27.27 16.51
CA ASP A 154 -1.57 -27.58 17.94
C ASP A 154 -2.90 -27.18 18.58
N VAL A 155 -3.87 -28.09 18.51
CA VAL A 155 -5.06 -28.06 19.34
C VAL A 155 -4.66 -28.70 20.67
N ASP A 156 -4.19 -27.91 21.60
CA ASP A 156 -4.22 -28.30 23.02
C ASP A 156 -5.25 -27.44 23.75
N GLY A 157 -6.27 -28.14 24.24
CA GLY A 157 -7.41 -27.54 24.87
C GLY A 157 -7.09 -27.04 26.27
N ASN A 158 -7.69 -25.92 26.60
CA ASN A 158 -7.93 -25.30 27.89
C ASN A 158 -7.20 -23.96 28.07
N ASN A 159 -7.86 -22.91 27.60
CA ASN A 159 -8.02 -21.68 28.39
C ASN A 159 -8.95 -20.72 27.64
N ILE A 160 -10.17 -20.63 28.13
CA ILE A 160 -11.14 -19.60 27.73
C ILE A 160 -10.90 -18.42 28.65
N PRO A 161 -10.44 -17.25 28.15
CA PRO A 161 -10.54 -16.00 28.90
C PRO A 161 -11.95 -15.43 28.75
N PRO A 162 -12.47 -14.69 29.74
CA PRO A 162 -13.85 -14.23 29.76
C PRO A 162 -14.10 -13.14 28.71
N ALA A 163 -15.30 -13.23 28.15
CA ALA A 163 -15.87 -12.26 27.24
C ALA A 163 -15.93 -10.86 27.87
N SER A 164 -15.28 -9.89 27.23
CA SER A 164 -15.75 -8.50 27.20
C SER A 164 -14.93 -7.74 26.14
N GLU A 165 -15.52 -7.56 25.02
CA GLU A 165 -15.62 -6.32 24.23
C GLU A 165 -16.23 -6.70 22.88
N ALA A 166 -17.41 -6.14 22.65
CA ALA A 166 -18.18 -6.40 21.45
C ALA A 166 -17.40 -5.88 20.22
N PHE A 167 -16.74 -6.81 19.52
CA PHE A 167 -16.39 -6.60 18.13
C PHE A 167 -17.71 -6.53 17.36
N LEU A 168 -18.01 -5.36 16.83
CA LEU A 168 -19.03 -5.25 15.79
C LEU A 168 -18.61 -6.18 14.64
N PRO A 169 -19.55 -6.95 14.06
CA PRO A 169 -19.23 -7.81 12.94
C PRO A 169 -18.62 -6.95 11.83
N GLU A 170 -17.48 -7.37 11.30
CA GLU A 170 -16.98 -6.87 10.03
C GLU A 170 -18.10 -7.14 9.02
N GLU A 171 -18.91 -6.10 8.73
CA GLU A 171 -19.77 -6.15 7.56
C GLU A 171 -18.85 -6.42 6.39
N GLU A 172 -18.94 -7.60 5.80
CA GLU A 172 -18.37 -7.90 4.50
C GLU A 172 -18.93 -6.85 3.54
N ILE A 173 -18.18 -5.82 3.31
CA ILE A 173 -18.48 -4.87 2.26
C ILE A 173 -18.29 -5.67 0.98
N GLU A 174 -19.40 -6.06 0.36
CA GLU A 174 -19.43 -6.66 -0.96
C GLU A 174 -18.74 -5.68 -1.92
N LEU A 175 -17.43 -5.86 -2.08
CA LEU A 175 -16.61 -5.08 -2.98
C LEU A 175 -16.75 -5.66 -4.39
N SER A 176 -17.82 -5.27 -5.07
CA SER A 176 -17.88 -5.33 -6.54
C SER A 176 -16.90 -4.29 -7.11
N GLY A 177 -15.61 -4.45 -6.85
CA GLY A 177 -14.55 -3.56 -7.29
C GLY A 177 -13.50 -4.35 -8.04
N LEU A 178 -13.11 -3.88 -9.22
CA LEU A 178 -12.01 -4.43 -9.98
C LEU A 178 -10.71 -3.85 -9.43
N PHE A 179 -9.76 -4.74 -9.14
CA PHE A 179 -8.40 -4.40 -8.74
C PHE A 179 -7.47 -4.56 -9.94
N TYR A 180 -6.74 -3.51 -10.30
CA TYR A 180 -5.79 -3.53 -11.39
C TYR A 180 -4.40 -3.13 -10.91
N LEU A 181 -3.38 -3.84 -11.40
CA LEU A 181 -1.98 -3.41 -11.34
C LEU A 181 -1.53 -3.04 -12.75
N GLN A 182 -1.12 -1.81 -12.96
CA GLN A 182 -0.64 -1.34 -14.25
C GLN A 182 0.81 -0.87 -14.14
N GLN A 183 1.67 -1.35 -15.03
CA GLN A 183 3.01 -0.83 -15.25
C GLN A 183 3.09 -0.27 -16.67
N GLN A 184 3.65 0.92 -16.84
CA GLN A 184 3.90 1.47 -18.17
C GLN A 184 5.15 0.86 -18.77
N GLY A 185 5.01 0.28 -19.99
CA GLY A 185 6.13 -0.29 -20.78
C GLY A 185 5.98 -1.73 -21.19
N GLY A 186 4.95 -2.45 -20.77
CA GLY A 186 4.63 -3.80 -21.22
C GLY A 186 3.21 -4.19 -20.84
N PHE A 187 2.40 -4.53 -21.81
CA PHE A 187 1.16 -5.25 -21.58
C PHE A 187 1.52 -6.64 -21.05
N PHE A 188 1.39 -6.87 -19.76
CA PHE A 188 1.20 -8.22 -19.24
C PHE A 188 -0.29 -8.50 -19.30
N SER A 189 -0.70 -9.20 -20.37
CA SER A 189 -2.01 -9.82 -20.48
C SER A 189 -1.98 -11.13 -19.71
N ASP A 190 -2.08 -11.09 -18.39
CA ASP A 190 -2.46 -12.23 -17.56
C ASP A 190 -2.92 -11.67 -16.22
N PHE A 191 -4.12 -11.11 -16.22
CA PHE A 191 -4.83 -10.81 -14.99
C PHE A 191 -6.05 -11.68 -14.94
N ASP A 192 -6.01 -12.64 -14.05
CA ASP A 192 -7.20 -13.36 -13.62
C ASP A 192 -8.20 -12.37 -13.05
N GLU A 193 -9.36 -12.29 -13.71
CA GLU A 193 -10.56 -11.66 -13.21
C GLU A 193 -10.95 -12.39 -11.92
N VAL A 194 -10.55 -11.84 -10.77
CA VAL A 194 -10.99 -12.38 -9.49
C VAL A 194 -12.45 -11.97 -9.32
N LYS A 195 -13.33 -12.76 -9.88
CA LYS A 195 -14.72 -12.84 -9.43
C LYS A 195 -14.67 -13.52 -8.08
N GLY A 196 -14.73 -12.72 -7.03
CA GLY A 196 -15.04 -13.23 -5.71
C GLY A 196 -16.50 -13.68 -5.70
N ASP A 197 -16.75 -14.96 -5.94
CA ASP A 197 -17.96 -15.60 -5.53
C ASP A 197 -17.86 -15.84 -4.01
N ILE A 198 -18.76 -15.13 -3.27
CA ILE A 198 -19.34 -15.39 -1.94
C ILE A 198 -18.34 -15.68 -0.82
#